data_5fb07b8c496774afa473f02098dffcca
#
_entry.id   5fb07b8c496774afa473f02098dffcca
#
_cell.length_a   1.000
_cell.length_b   1.000
_cell.length_c   1.000
_cell.angle_alpha   90.00
_cell.angle_beta   90.00
_cell.angle_gamma   90.00
#
_symmetry.space_group_name_H-M   'P 1'
#
loop_
_entity.id
_entity.type
_entity.pdbx_description
1 polymer ?
#
loop_
_entity_poly.entity_id
_entity_poly.type
_entity_poly.pdbx_seq_one_letter_code
_entity_poly.pdbx_strand_id
1 'polypeptide(L)'
;MESESGKSPNFRIKLPMVRKLSAFFIFLLCDLLLLSLSAGAAEPNPNDPALRPPKGSQLALVVFEDLQCPQCRLSAPVIKQAGQTYKIPVIRHDFPLPMHNWSYQAAVIAHYFDAQSKQLGIEYRDYIFEHQPEIYPAILRSVSEKFASDHKLALPFVVDPQGKFAAEVNAERDLGNRVGINHTPTIYVVSSKPGGKPVLEVSDKTQLFQSIDAMK
;
A
#
# COMPACT_ATOMS: atom_id res chain seq x y z
N MET A 1 -73.57 41.40 -42.00
CA MET A 1 -73.23 41.81 -40.65
C MET A 1 -71.85 41.26 -40.38
N GLU A 2 -70.92 42.18 -40.58
CA GLU A 2 -69.48 41.95 -40.55
C GLU A 2 -68.99 41.73 -39.12
N SER A 3 -68.02 40.83 -38.93
CA SER A 3 -67.24 40.74 -37.70
C SER A 3 -65.77 40.88 -38.02
N GLU A 4 -65.23 41.94 -37.51
CA GLU A 4 -63.85 42.35 -37.72
C GLU A 4 -62.82 41.39 -37.11
N SER A 5 -61.79 41.16 -37.91
CA SER A 5 -60.58 40.42 -37.59
C SER A 5 -59.65 41.31 -36.74
N GLY A 6 -59.46 40.96 -35.47
CA GLY A 6 -58.46 41.57 -34.61
C GLY A 6 -57.06 40.99 -34.84
N LYS A 7 -56.14 41.77 -35.40
CA LYS A 7 -54.71 41.51 -35.51
C LYS A 7 -54.05 41.69 -34.14
N SER A 8 -53.44 40.65 -33.60
CA SER A 8 -52.57 40.75 -32.42
C SER A 8 -51.18 41.29 -32.78
N PRO A 9 -50.56 42.19 -31.99
CA PRO A 9 -49.24 42.72 -32.29
C PRO A 9 -48.14 41.73 -31.88
N ASN A 10 -47.25 41.42 -32.85
CA ASN A 10 -46.01 40.65 -32.57
C ASN A 10 -45.05 41.45 -31.70
N PHE A 11 -44.97 41.10 -30.45
CA PHE A 11 -43.98 41.65 -29.49
C PHE A 11 -42.68 40.82 -29.62
N ARG A 12 -41.71 41.31 -30.40
CA ARG A 12 -40.36 40.75 -30.47
C ARG A 12 -39.56 41.24 -29.28
N ILE A 13 -39.41 40.41 -28.25
CA ILE A 13 -38.46 40.65 -27.15
C ILE A 13 -37.05 40.44 -27.70
N LYS A 14 -36.27 41.53 -27.83
CA LYS A 14 -34.84 41.47 -28.02
C LYS A 14 -34.20 41.03 -26.71
N LEU A 15 -33.72 39.78 -26.59
CA LEU A 15 -32.93 39.32 -25.47
C LEU A 15 -31.58 40.09 -25.43
N PRO A 16 -31.18 40.67 -24.32
CA PRO A 16 -29.94 41.41 -24.21
C PRO A 16 -28.72 40.47 -24.30
N MET A 17 -27.66 40.96 -24.92
CA MET A 17 -26.37 40.34 -25.20
C MET A 17 -25.63 39.80 -23.98
N VAL A 18 -26.15 39.98 -22.76
CA VAL A 18 -25.59 39.59 -21.47
C VAL A 18 -25.55 38.06 -21.26
N ARG A 19 -26.41 37.27 -21.97
CA ARG A 19 -26.44 35.79 -21.79
C ARG A 19 -25.24 35.07 -22.39
N LYS A 20 -24.51 35.64 -23.34
CA LYS A 20 -23.35 35.01 -23.97
C LYS A 20 -22.07 35.15 -23.15
N LEU A 21 -21.93 36.21 -22.33
CA LEU A 21 -20.77 36.34 -21.44
C LEU A 21 -20.86 35.39 -20.23
N SER A 22 -22.06 35.13 -19.72
CA SER A 22 -22.25 34.29 -18.53
C SER A 22 -21.91 32.81 -18.80
N ALA A 23 -22.21 32.31 -20.02
CA ALA A 23 -21.87 30.90 -20.39
C ALA A 23 -20.36 30.73 -20.54
N PHE A 24 -19.65 31.72 -21.07
CA PHE A 24 -18.18 31.63 -21.24
C PHE A 24 -17.44 31.66 -19.89
N PHE A 25 -17.92 32.44 -18.92
CA PHE A 25 -17.36 32.46 -17.55
C PHE A 25 -17.65 31.18 -16.78
N ILE A 26 -18.79 30.52 -16.97
CA ILE A 26 -19.14 29.25 -16.33
C ILE A 26 -18.28 28.12 -16.89
N PHE A 27 -18.01 28.08 -18.19
CA PHE A 27 -17.08 27.10 -18.80
C PHE A 27 -15.65 27.31 -18.31
N LEU A 28 -15.16 28.56 -18.23
CA LEU A 28 -13.80 28.85 -17.74
C LEU A 28 -13.63 28.49 -16.26
N LEU A 29 -14.65 28.66 -15.42
CA LEU A 29 -14.63 28.25 -14.01
C LEU A 29 -14.71 26.71 -13.86
N CYS A 30 -15.41 26.01 -14.76
CA CYS A 30 -15.47 24.54 -14.73
C CYS A 30 -14.13 23.90 -15.13
N ASP A 31 -13.44 24.46 -16.14
CA ASP A 31 -12.10 24.01 -16.52
C ASP A 31 -11.05 24.26 -15.42
N LEU A 32 -11.17 25.38 -14.69
CA LEU A 32 -10.28 25.69 -13.56
C LEU A 32 -10.52 24.77 -12.36
N LEU A 33 -11.76 24.29 -12.17
CA LEU A 33 -12.13 23.37 -11.08
C LEU A 33 -11.71 21.93 -11.39
N LEU A 34 -11.62 21.54 -12.67
CA LEU A 34 -11.20 20.21 -13.08
C LEU A 34 -9.68 20.01 -13.04
N LEU A 35 -8.88 21.08 -13.06
CA LEU A 35 -7.43 21.02 -12.90
C LEU A 35 -6.95 20.79 -11.46
N SER A 36 -7.82 20.91 -10.47
CA SER A 36 -7.43 20.81 -9.05
C SER A 36 -7.67 19.42 -8.40
N LEU A 37 -8.16 18.43 -9.15
CA LEU A 37 -8.40 17.05 -8.64
C LEU A 37 -7.38 16.02 -9.07
N SER A 38 -6.20 16.42 -9.48
CA SER A 38 -5.06 15.49 -9.51
C SER A 38 -4.52 15.36 -8.09
N ALA A 39 -5.22 14.58 -7.24
CA ALA A 39 -4.61 14.00 -6.06
C ALA A 39 -3.58 12.98 -6.58
N GLY A 40 -2.42 13.46 -7.02
CA GLY A 40 -1.28 12.64 -7.34
C GLY A 40 -0.96 11.82 -6.09
N ALA A 41 -0.86 10.50 -6.22
CA ALA A 41 -0.23 9.70 -5.20
C ALA A 41 1.10 10.39 -4.86
N ALA A 42 1.30 10.71 -3.59
CA ALA A 42 2.52 11.38 -3.16
C ALA A 42 3.69 10.47 -3.53
N GLU A 43 4.62 10.98 -4.37
CA GLU A 43 5.85 10.25 -4.66
C GLU A 43 6.55 9.93 -3.33
N PRO A 44 7.07 8.70 -3.15
CA PRO A 44 7.72 8.32 -1.92
C PRO A 44 8.85 9.30 -1.61
N ASN A 45 8.87 9.83 -0.37
CA ASN A 45 9.97 10.71 0.03
C ASN A 45 11.29 9.92 0.06
N PRO A 46 12.20 10.09 -0.91
CA PRO A 46 13.42 9.29 -1.01
C PRO A 46 14.41 9.57 0.14
N ASN A 47 14.12 10.58 0.97
CA ASN A 47 14.92 10.93 2.14
C ASN A 47 14.35 10.36 3.45
N ASP A 48 13.22 9.64 3.41
CA ASP A 48 12.70 9.00 4.63
C ASP A 48 13.73 7.97 5.13
N PRO A 49 14.09 8.00 6.43
CA PRO A 49 15.05 7.05 7.02
C PRO A 49 14.66 5.58 6.83
N ALA A 50 13.36 5.29 6.72
CA ALA A 50 12.86 3.93 6.50
C ALA A 50 13.17 3.41 5.09
N LEU A 51 13.40 4.31 4.13
CA LEU A 51 13.76 3.97 2.76
C LEU A 51 15.30 4.04 2.57
N ARG A 52 16.04 3.48 3.53
CA ARG A 52 17.49 3.37 3.49
C ARG A 52 17.94 1.94 3.79
N PRO A 53 19.03 1.49 3.18
CA PRO A 53 19.65 0.22 3.59
C PRO A 53 20.08 0.28 5.06
N PRO A 54 20.00 -0.83 5.79
CA PRO A 54 20.51 -0.90 7.15
C PRO A 54 22.04 -0.70 7.18
N LYS A 55 22.53 -0.28 8.34
CA LYS A 55 23.97 -0.05 8.54
C LYS A 55 24.79 -1.29 8.14
N GLY A 56 25.79 -1.08 7.28
CA GLY A 56 26.65 -2.14 6.76
C GLY A 56 26.20 -2.73 5.44
N SER A 57 25.04 -2.32 4.90
CA SER A 57 24.57 -2.73 3.57
C SER A 57 24.49 -1.55 2.63
N GLN A 58 24.90 -1.75 1.37
CA GLN A 58 24.78 -0.71 0.33
C GLN A 58 23.42 -0.78 -0.36
N LEU A 59 22.80 -1.96 -0.41
CA LEU A 59 21.51 -2.23 -1.00
C LEU A 59 20.64 -2.99 -0.02
N ALA A 60 19.33 -2.78 -0.09
CA ALA A 60 18.33 -3.59 0.58
C ALA A 60 17.00 -3.60 -0.21
N LEU A 61 16.14 -4.56 0.09
CA LEU A 61 14.73 -4.50 -0.26
C LEU A 61 13.94 -4.01 0.94
N VAL A 62 13.05 -3.03 0.73
CA VAL A 62 12.04 -2.61 1.71
C VAL A 62 10.68 -2.97 1.14
N VAL A 63 9.92 -3.76 1.87
CA VAL A 63 8.66 -4.33 1.40
C VAL A 63 7.56 -3.99 2.39
N PHE A 64 6.51 -3.35 1.89
CA PHE A 64 5.25 -3.18 2.63
C PHE A 64 4.28 -4.25 2.14
N GLU A 65 3.81 -5.10 3.04
CA GLU A 65 3.03 -6.27 2.70
C GLU A 65 1.83 -6.47 3.63
N ASP A 66 0.87 -7.23 3.13
CA ASP A 66 -0.34 -7.60 3.84
C ASP A 66 -0.50 -9.12 3.77
N LEU A 67 -0.58 -9.76 4.92
CA LEU A 67 -0.61 -11.23 5.01
C LEU A 67 -1.86 -11.87 4.39
N GLN A 68 -2.92 -11.08 4.14
CA GLN A 68 -4.13 -11.55 3.44
C GLN A 68 -4.12 -11.16 1.95
N CYS A 69 -3.17 -10.33 1.48
CA CYS A 69 -3.12 -9.89 0.10
C CYS A 69 -2.62 -11.01 -0.84
N PRO A 70 -3.40 -11.44 -1.85
CA PRO A 70 -2.97 -12.49 -2.77
C PRO A 70 -1.72 -12.12 -3.58
N GLN A 71 -1.55 -10.83 -3.91
CA GLN A 71 -0.37 -10.38 -4.64
C GLN A 71 0.90 -10.42 -3.76
N CYS A 72 0.77 -10.18 -2.44
CA CYS A 72 1.88 -10.37 -1.51
C CYS A 72 2.31 -11.83 -1.47
N ARG A 73 1.37 -12.76 -1.35
CA ARG A 73 1.64 -14.20 -1.42
C ARG A 73 2.41 -14.59 -2.68
N LEU A 74 1.99 -14.07 -3.84
CA LEU A 74 2.64 -14.37 -5.12
C LEU A 74 4.02 -13.70 -5.27
N SER A 75 4.29 -12.63 -4.53
CA SER A 75 5.55 -11.90 -4.57
C SER A 75 6.57 -12.40 -3.56
N ALA A 76 6.13 -12.96 -2.43
CA ALA A 76 7.00 -13.40 -1.34
C ALA A 76 8.13 -14.35 -1.78
N PRO A 77 7.90 -15.40 -2.61
CA PRO A 77 8.99 -16.27 -3.07
C PRO A 77 10.02 -15.54 -3.93
N VAL A 78 9.59 -14.61 -4.79
CA VAL A 78 10.46 -13.83 -5.67
C VAL A 78 11.32 -12.87 -4.84
N ILE A 79 10.74 -12.20 -3.85
CA ILE A 79 11.44 -11.30 -2.91
C ILE A 79 12.49 -12.08 -2.12
N LYS A 80 12.11 -13.24 -1.58
CA LYS A 80 13.00 -14.13 -0.83
C LYS A 80 14.19 -14.58 -1.70
N GLN A 81 13.90 -15.03 -2.92
CA GLN A 81 14.93 -15.45 -3.88
C GLN A 81 15.88 -14.29 -4.23
N ALA A 82 15.35 -13.08 -4.46
CA ALA A 82 16.17 -11.91 -4.75
C ALA A 82 17.10 -11.57 -3.58
N GLY A 83 16.59 -11.53 -2.34
CA GLY A 83 17.41 -11.31 -1.15
C GLY A 83 18.55 -12.30 -1.01
N GLN A 84 18.27 -13.58 -1.25
CA GLN A 84 19.27 -14.67 -1.20
C GLN A 84 20.30 -14.55 -2.33
N THR A 85 19.85 -14.35 -3.58
CA THR A 85 20.72 -14.26 -4.76
C THR A 85 21.69 -13.09 -4.66
N TYR A 86 21.22 -11.93 -4.24
CA TYR A 86 22.03 -10.73 -4.12
C TYR A 86 22.71 -10.58 -2.75
N LYS A 87 22.38 -11.45 -1.80
CA LYS A 87 22.85 -11.39 -0.39
C LYS A 87 22.60 -10.02 0.24
N ILE A 88 21.42 -9.45 -0.01
CA ILE A 88 20.98 -8.17 0.51
C ILE A 88 19.88 -8.36 1.55
N PRO A 89 19.79 -7.49 2.55
CA PRO A 89 18.70 -7.51 3.52
C PRO A 89 17.34 -7.34 2.86
N VAL A 90 16.33 -8.06 3.35
CA VAL A 90 14.92 -7.85 3.07
C VAL A 90 14.27 -7.35 4.35
N ILE A 91 13.82 -6.10 4.33
CA ILE A 91 13.12 -5.44 5.44
C ILE A 91 11.64 -5.50 5.11
N ARG A 92 10.87 -6.19 5.95
CA ARG A 92 9.43 -6.38 5.75
C ARG A 92 8.68 -5.54 6.77
N HIS A 93 7.69 -4.79 6.30
CA HIS A 93 6.76 -4.01 7.11
C HIS A 93 5.34 -4.51 6.89
N ASP A 94 4.65 -4.81 7.98
CA ASP A 94 3.25 -5.21 7.93
C ASP A 94 2.36 -3.99 7.65
N PHE A 95 1.64 -4.02 6.53
CA PHE A 95 0.72 -2.96 6.10
C PHE A 95 -0.67 -3.54 5.81
N PRO A 96 -1.39 -4.02 6.86
CA PRO A 96 -2.71 -4.59 6.70
C PRO A 96 -3.71 -3.57 6.16
N LEU A 97 -4.33 -3.91 5.01
CA LEU A 97 -5.30 -3.06 4.33
C LEU A 97 -6.68 -3.15 5.01
N PRO A 98 -7.46 -2.06 5.04
CA PRO A 98 -8.76 -2.05 5.74
C PRO A 98 -9.78 -3.06 5.23
N MET A 99 -9.69 -3.47 3.95
CA MET A 99 -10.58 -4.47 3.36
C MET A 99 -10.23 -5.92 3.74
N HIS A 100 -9.07 -6.16 4.32
CA HIS A 100 -8.59 -7.49 4.70
C HIS A 100 -8.90 -7.77 6.16
N ASN A 101 -9.89 -8.62 6.41
CA ASN A 101 -10.54 -8.76 7.72
C ASN A 101 -9.77 -9.61 8.76
N TRP A 102 -8.70 -10.32 8.36
CA TRP A 102 -7.85 -11.08 9.29
C TRP A 102 -6.36 -10.68 9.20
N SER A 103 -5.98 -9.86 8.25
CA SER A 103 -4.60 -9.46 8.02
C SER A 103 -3.97 -8.77 9.23
N TYR A 104 -4.69 -7.82 9.85
CA TYR A 104 -4.22 -7.13 11.05
C TYR A 104 -3.92 -8.10 12.20
N GLN A 105 -4.82 -9.05 12.44
CA GLN A 105 -4.62 -10.04 13.50
C GLN A 105 -3.44 -10.97 13.19
N ALA A 106 -3.26 -11.36 11.92
CA ALA A 106 -2.11 -12.14 11.50
C ALA A 106 -0.79 -11.38 11.71
N ALA A 107 -0.76 -10.08 11.41
CA ALA A 107 0.39 -9.21 11.65
C ALA A 107 0.73 -9.11 13.15
N VAL A 108 -0.27 -8.94 14.02
CA VAL A 108 -0.07 -8.95 15.48
C VAL A 108 0.55 -10.27 15.95
N ILE A 109 0.10 -11.41 15.41
CA ILE A 109 0.68 -12.71 15.73
C ILE A 109 2.11 -12.85 15.16
N ALA A 110 2.38 -12.28 13.98
CA ALA A 110 3.73 -12.26 13.42
C ALA A 110 4.71 -11.50 14.33
N HIS A 111 4.31 -10.36 14.87
CA HIS A 111 5.12 -9.61 15.84
C HIS A 111 5.32 -10.35 17.17
N TYR A 112 4.35 -11.15 17.61
CA TYR A 112 4.56 -12.08 18.72
C TYR A 112 5.70 -13.06 18.44
N PHE A 113 5.75 -13.65 17.24
CA PHE A 113 6.84 -14.54 16.86
C PHE A 113 8.16 -13.79 16.63
N ASP A 114 8.13 -12.57 16.10
CA ASP A 114 9.30 -11.68 16.03
C ASP A 114 9.96 -11.44 17.40
N ALA A 115 9.14 -11.34 18.44
CA ALA A 115 9.62 -11.15 19.82
C ALA A 115 10.30 -12.42 20.38
N GLN A 116 9.96 -13.62 19.87
CA GLN A 116 10.69 -14.86 20.22
C GLN A 116 12.02 -14.91 19.47
N SER A 117 11.99 -14.71 18.15
CA SER A 117 13.17 -14.46 17.31
C SER A 117 12.73 -13.85 15.98
N LYS A 118 13.55 -13.00 15.39
CA LYS A 118 13.28 -12.39 14.08
C LYS A 118 13.11 -13.45 12.99
N GLN A 119 13.88 -14.53 13.05
CA GLN A 119 13.78 -15.64 12.11
C GLN A 119 12.41 -16.32 12.20
N LEU A 120 11.91 -16.54 13.41
CA LEU A 120 10.60 -17.17 13.61
C LEU A 120 9.45 -16.31 13.08
N GLY A 121 9.52 -14.99 13.26
CA GLY A 121 8.54 -14.06 12.68
C GLY A 121 8.55 -14.05 11.14
N ILE A 122 9.75 -14.18 10.53
CA ILE A 122 9.88 -14.34 9.07
C ILE A 122 9.25 -15.67 8.62
N GLU A 123 9.55 -16.76 9.30
CA GLU A 123 9.00 -18.09 9.00
C GLU A 123 7.48 -18.14 9.15
N TYR A 124 6.94 -17.46 10.17
CA TYR A 124 5.49 -17.35 10.34
C TYR A 124 4.82 -16.60 9.20
N ARG A 125 5.38 -15.48 8.75
CA ARG A 125 4.83 -14.74 7.59
C ARG A 125 4.87 -15.59 6.32
N ASP A 126 5.96 -16.30 6.09
CA ASP A 126 6.09 -17.23 4.96
C ASP A 126 5.04 -18.36 5.06
N TYR A 127 4.85 -18.93 6.25
CA TYR A 127 3.85 -19.97 6.52
C TYR A 127 2.42 -19.48 6.29
N ILE A 128 2.09 -18.26 6.73
CA ILE A 128 0.78 -17.65 6.47
C ILE A 128 0.56 -17.45 4.96
N PHE A 129 1.56 -17.00 4.21
CA PHE A 129 1.44 -16.88 2.76
C PHE A 129 1.24 -18.23 2.08
N GLU A 130 1.91 -19.27 2.53
CA GLU A 130 1.74 -20.63 1.97
C GLU A 130 0.30 -21.14 2.16
N HIS A 131 -0.28 -20.94 3.35
CA HIS A 131 -1.63 -21.40 3.71
C HIS A 131 -2.73 -20.36 3.43
N GLN A 132 -2.40 -19.18 2.91
CA GLN A 132 -3.31 -18.06 2.74
C GLN A 132 -4.66 -18.42 2.07
N PRO A 133 -4.72 -19.26 1.02
CA PRO A 133 -5.97 -19.60 0.36
C PRO A 133 -6.98 -20.33 1.27
N GLU A 134 -6.50 -20.94 2.33
CA GLU A 134 -7.30 -21.72 3.26
C GLU A 134 -7.72 -20.91 4.50
N ILE A 135 -7.07 -19.72 4.72
CA ILE A 135 -7.26 -18.92 5.93
C ILE A 135 -8.47 -18.00 5.79
N TYR A 136 -9.32 -18.04 6.80
CA TYR A 136 -10.38 -17.06 7.06
C TYR A 136 -10.43 -16.73 8.57
N PRO A 137 -11.14 -15.68 9.01
CA PRO A 137 -11.03 -15.20 10.39
C PRO A 137 -11.18 -16.27 11.47
N ALA A 138 -12.10 -17.22 11.28
CA ALA A 138 -12.38 -18.24 12.31
C ALA A 138 -11.27 -19.28 12.48
N ILE A 139 -10.43 -19.52 11.48
CA ILE A 139 -9.35 -20.52 11.56
C ILE A 139 -7.94 -19.94 11.68
N LEU A 140 -7.75 -18.62 11.53
CA LEU A 140 -6.44 -17.99 11.66
C LEU A 140 -5.74 -18.41 12.94
N ARG A 141 -6.49 -18.47 14.05
CA ARG A 141 -5.93 -18.86 15.34
C ARG A 141 -5.40 -20.31 15.31
N SER A 142 -6.20 -21.26 14.84
CA SER A 142 -5.78 -22.68 14.80
C SER A 142 -4.60 -22.92 13.85
N VAL A 143 -4.54 -22.18 12.73
CA VAL A 143 -3.38 -22.19 11.81
C VAL A 143 -2.14 -21.68 12.53
N SER A 144 -2.25 -20.61 13.30
CA SER A 144 -1.14 -20.02 14.06
C SER A 144 -0.70 -20.92 15.23
N GLU A 145 -1.65 -21.60 15.90
CA GLU A 145 -1.36 -22.59 16.94
C GLU A 145 -0.61 -23.78 16.38
N LYS A 146 -0.99 -24.23 15.16
CA LYS A 146 -0.27 -25.32 14.48
C LYS A 146 1.18 -24.91 14.19
N PHE A 147 1.40 -23.71 13.63
CA PHE A 147 2.75 -23.19 13.42
C PHE A 147 3.56 -23.15 14.72
N ALA A 148 2.98 -22.63 15.79
CA ALA A 148 3.64 -22.60 17.11
C ALA A 148 4.03 -24.00 17.60
N SER A 149 3.10 -24.97 17.48
CA SER A 149 3.32 -26.37 17.88
C SER A 149 4.45 -27.03 17.06
N ASP A 150 4.50 -26.80 15.76
CA ASP A 150 5.54 -27.33 14.88
C ASP A 150 6.93 -26.80 15.29
N HIS A 151 6.99 -25.60 15.90
CA HIS A 151 8.20 -24.98 16.45
C HIS A 151 8.39 -25.23 17.96
N LYS A 152 7.63 -26.18 18.54
CA LYS A 152 7.68 -26.53 19.98
C LYS A 152 7.37 -25.35 20.92
N LEU A 153 6.50 -24.47 20.45
CA LEU A 153 5.98 -23.32 21.20
C LEU A 153 4.47 -23.48 21.43
N ALA A 154 3.95 -22.73 22.40
CA ALA A 154 2.52 -22.58 22.60
C ALA A 154 2.11 -21.14 22.30
N LEU A 155 1.11 -20.96 21.44
CA LEU A 155 0.51 -19.65 21.25
C LEU A 155 -0.38 -19.33 22.46
N PRO A 156 -0.12 -18.22 23.20
CA PRO A 156 -0.90 -17.88 24.39
C PRO A 156 -2.36 -17.57 24.02
N PHE A 157 -3.29 -17.79 24.93
CA PHE A 157 -4.72 -17.53 24.68
C PHE A 157 -4.97 -16.07 24.29
N VAL A 158 -4.34 -15.11 24.98
CA VAL A 158 -4.26 -13.71 24.58
C VAL A 158 -2.84 -13.44 24.11
N VAL A 159 -2.68 -13.23 22.80
CA VAL A 159 -1.36 -13.05 22.17
C VAL A 159 -0.72 -11.72 22.55
N ASP A 160 -1.52 -10.69 22.69
CA ASP A 160 -1.06 -9.31 22.96
C ASP A 160 -1.86 -8.66 24.12
N PRO A 161 -1.67 -9.11 25.36
CA PRO A 161 -2.46 -8.61 26.49
C PRO A 161 -2.17 -7.15 26.84
N GLN A 162 -1.05 -6.60 26.38
CA GLN A 162 -0.63 -5.22 26.66
C GLN A 162 -0.74 -4.30 25.45
N GLY A 163 -1.20 -4.80 24.28
CA GLY A 163 -1.30 -4.03 23.05
C GLY A 163 0.07 -3.67 22.43
N LYS A 164 1.16 -4.32 22.85
CA LYS A 164 2.51 -4.03 22.36
C LYS A 164 2.65 -4.35 20.87
N PHE A 165 2.26 -5.54 20.45
CA PHE A 165 2.39 -5.99 19.08
C PHE A 165 1.42 -5.24 18.14
N ALA A 166 0.22 -4.94 18.64
CA ALA A 166 -0.73 -4.07 17.96
C ALA A 166 -0.15 -2.66 17.74
N ALA A 167 0.57 -2.11 18.72
CA ALA A 167 1.25 -0.83 18.57
C ALA A 167 2.39 -0.89 17.54
N GLU A 168 3.14 -1.98 17.46
CA GLU A 168 4.19 -2.20 16.45
C GLU A 168 3.58 -2.26 15.03
N VAL A 169 2.50 -3.02 14.81
CA VAL A 169 1.76 -3.05 13.52
C VAL A 169 1.25 -1.66 13.15
N ASN A 170 0.68 -0.92 14.11
CA ASN A 170 0.21 0.44 13.84
C ASN A 170 1.36 1.39 13.47
N ALA A 171 2.51 1.28 14.13
CA ALA A 171 3.71 2.07 13.80
C ALA A 171 4.21 1.77 12.37
N GLU A 172 4.16 0.52 11.92
CA GLU A 172 4.50 0.15 10.54
C GLU A 172 3.47 0.66 9.51
N ARG A 173 2.17 0.63 9.85
CA ARG A 173 1.13 1.26 9.03
C ARG A 173 1.33 2.79 8.93
N ASP A 174 1.64 3.44 10.05
CA ASP A 174 1.92 4.88 10.07
C ASP A 174 3.16 5.21 9.26
N LEU A 175 4.19 4.35 9.33
CA LEU A 175 5.35 4.43 8.46
C LEU A 175 4.94 4.33 6.98
N GLY A 176 4.16 3.32 6.61
CA GLY A 176 3.67 3.15 5.24
C GLY A 176 2.87 4.36 4.76
N ASN A 177 1.94 4.86 5.58
CA ASN A 177 1.17 6.07 5.27
C ASN A 177 2.08 7.28 5.05
N ARG A 178 3.13 7.47 5.87
CA ARG A 178 4.09 8.56 5.76
C ARG A 178 4.91 8.50 4.49
N VAL A 179 5.27 7.31 4.02
CA VAL A 179 6.01 7.12 2.77
C VAL A 179 5.10 6.95 1.54
N GLY A 180 3.78 7.10 1.71
CA GLY A 180 2.81 7.15 0.60
C GLY A 180 2.33 5.79 0.11
N ILE A 181 2.42 4.73 0.92
CA ILE A 181 1.93 3.39 0.53
C ILE A 181 0.40 3.43 0.38
N ASN A 182 -0.09 2.97 -0.75
CA ASN A 182 -1.52 2.90 -1.07
C ASN A 182 -1.97 1.52 -1.61
N HIS A 183 -1.03 0.59 -1.80
CA HIS A 183 -1.28 -0.79 -2.22
C HIS A 183 -0.24 -1.75 -1.63
N THR A 184 -0.53 -3.05 -1.68
CA THR A 184 0.38 -4.11 -1.28
C THR A 184 0.45 -5.22 -2.35
N PRO A 185 1.62 -5.82 -2.55
CA PRO A 185 2.90 -5.41 -1.99
C PRO A 185 3.41 -4.12 -2.64
N THR A 186 4.03 -3.22 -1.86
CA THR A 186 4.90 -2.19 -2.41
C THR A 186 6.34 -2.59 -2.12
N ILE A 187 7.18 -2.65 -3.15
CA ILE A 187 8.55 -3.14 -3.06
C ILE A 187 9.50 -2.03 -3.49
N TYR A 188 10.41 -1.64 -2.61
CA TYR A 188 11.47 -0.69 -2.92
C TYR A 188 12.82 -1.38 -2.95
N VAL A 189 13.62 -1.11 -3.97
CA VAL A 189 15.07 -1.29 -3.94
C VAL A 189 15.67 0.01 -3.41
N VAL A 190 16.37 -0.06 -2.30
CA VAL A 190 16.99 1.11 -1.65
C VAL A 190 18.50 1.00 -1.70
N SER A 191 19.19 2.14 -1.96
CA SER A 191 20.63 2.20 -2.12
C SER A 191 21.24 3.35 -1.32
N SER A 192 22.41 3.11 -0.73
CA SER A 192 23.26 4.15 -0.13
C SER A 192 24.45 4.53 -1.01
N LYS A 193 24.47 4.10 -2.28
CA LYS A 193 25.54 4.40 -3.23
C LYS A 193 25.61 5.91 -3.49
N PRO A 194 26.78 6.55 -3.27
CA PRO A 194 26.94 7.97 -3.55
C PRO A 194 26.69 8.31 -5.02
N GLY A 195 25.87 9.35 -5.27
CA GLY A 195 25.51 9.79 -6.62
C GLY A 195 24.53 8.89 -7.36
N GLY A 196 24.12 7.78 -6.77
CA GLY A 196 23.09 6.89 -7.31
C GLY A 196 21.67 7.31 -6.91
N LYS A 197 20.67 6.66 -7.53
CA LYS A 197 19.27 6.79 -7.12
C LYS A 197 19.10 6.14 -5.74
N PRO A 198 18.58 6.85 -4.72
CA PRO A 198 18.47 6.29 -3.39
C PRO A 198 17.35 5.27 -3.22
N VAL A 199 16.25 5.41 -3.98
CA VAL A 199 15.05 4.58 -3.90
C VAL A 199 14.50 4.32 -5.29
N LEU A 200 14.11 3.08 -5.57
CA LEU A 200 13.43 2.67 -6.78
C LEU A 200 12.25 1.78 -6.40
N GLU A 201 11.03 2.19 -6.72
CA GLU A 201 9.85 1.35 -6.60
C GLU A 201 9.81 0.34 -7.73
N VAL A 202 9.51 -0.91 -7.40
CA VAL A 202 9.37 -2.02 -8.34
C VAL A 202 7.89 -2.21 -8.65
N SER A 203 7.45 -1.67 -9.78
CA SER A 203 6.04 -1.73 -10.20
C SER A 203 5.60 -3.13 -10.62
N ASP A 204 6.53 -3.97 -11.10
CA ASP A 204 6.29 -5.35 -11.48
C ASP A 204 7.35 -6.26 -10.85
N LYS A 205 6.89 -7.22 -10.03
CA LYS A 205 7.78 -8.20 -9.37
C LYS A 205 8.66 -9.00 -10.33
N THR A 206 8.25 -9.16 -11.59
CA THR A 206 9.05 -9.83 -12.62
C THR A 206 10.31 -9.06 -12.98
N GLN A 207 10.31 -7.73 -12.73
CA GLN A 207 11.45 -6.83 -12.96
C GLN A 207 12.32 -6.64 -11.71
N LEU A 208 12.03 -7.33 -10.59
CA LEU A 208 12.74 -7.11 -9.33
C LEU A 208 14.25 -7.31 -9.47
N PHE A 209 14.68 -8.38 -10.13
CA PHE A 209 16.11 -8.65 -10.33
C PHE A 209 16.80 -7.57 -11.17
N GLN A 210 16.16 -7.16 -12.28
CA GLN A 210 16.65 -6.08 -13.12
C GLN A 210 16.73 -4.74 -12.35
N SER A 211 15.72 -4.46 -11.51
CA SER A 211 15.70 -3.26 -10.67
C SER A 211 16.85 -3.25 -9.65
N ILE A 212 17.19 -4.40 -9.05
CA ILE A 212 18.34 -4.53 -8.17
C ILE A 212 19.65 -4.29 -8.94
N ASP A 213 19.79 -4.88 -10.15
CA ASP A 213 20.99 -4.68 -10.98
C ASP A 213 21.19 -3.23 -11.36
N ALA A 214 20.11 -2.49 -11.65
CA ALA A 214 20.17 -1.06 -11.98
C ALA A 214 20.57 -0.17 -10.78
N MET A 215 20.45 -0.67 -9.55
CA MET A 215 20.71 0.07 -8.31
C MET A 215 22.09 -0.24 -7.68
N LYS A 216 22.85 -1.19 -8.23
CA LYS A 216 24.20 -1.58 -7.77
C LYS A 216 25.31 -0.50 -8.00
#